data_ecff9ec189d63402a7b2ab850708b84d
#
_entry.id   ecff9ec189d63402a7b2ab850708b84d
#
_cell.length_a   1.000
_cell.length_b   1.000
_cell.length_c   1.000
_cell.angle_alpha   90.00
_cell.angle_beta   90.00
_cell.angle_gamma   90.00
#
_symmetry.space_group_name_H-M   'P 1'
#
loop_
_entity.id
_entity.type
_entity.pdbx_description
1 polymer ?
#
loop_
_entity_poly.entity_id
_entity_poly.type
_entity_poly.pdbx_seq_one_letter_code
_entity_poly.pdbx_strand_id
1 'polypeptide(L)'
;MHTFLRAAALGMVLLALSGVELVAQSTDPVVGTWELNVAKSKYSPGPAPKSEMRTYVVAGQDIKATSKGVDGAGKPTAAAWTVNYDGKDRPQSGNEDADALSLKRVDAFTTEFTQKRAGRVVITGTRTISRDGKVMTITTKGTNARGQALSDVEVFEKR
;
A
#
# COMPACT_ATOMS: atom_id res chain seq x y z
N MET A 1 -29.25 80.02 18.85
CA MET A 1 -29.97 78.85 18.30
C MET A 1 -28.97 78.01 17.50
N HIS A 2 -28.36 77.02 18.12
CA HIS A 2 -27.33 76.18 17.48
C HIS A 2 -27.86 74.72 17.33
N THR A 3 -28.07 74.36 16.12
CA THR A 3 -28.52 72.99 15.77
C THR A 3 -27.30 72.10 15.54
N PHE A 4 -27.11 71.11 16.40
CA PHE A 4 -26.04 70.10 16.24
C PHE A 4 -26.58 68.93 15.39
N LEU A 5 -25.98 68.75 14.21
CA LEU A 5 -26.16 67.56 13.39
C LEU A 5 -25.26 66.46 13.96
N ARG A 6 -25.84 65.35 14.39
CA ARG A 6 -25.16 64.12 14.76
C ARG A 6 -25.09 63.21 13.54
N ALA A 7 -23.90 63.02 12.97
CA ALA A 7 -23.64 62.01 11.98
C ALA A 7 -23.42 60.65 12.66
N ALA A 8 -24.28 59.67 12.38
CA ALA A 8 -24.09 58.29 12.79
C ALA A 8 -23.27 57.56 11.71
N ALA A 9 -22.06 57.17 12.07
CA ALA A 9 -21.21 56.30 11.22
C ALA A 9 -21.63 54.84 11.44
N LEU A 10 -22.19 54.23 10.41
CA LEU A 10 -22.52 52.81 10.38
C LEU A 10 -21.26 52.04 10.00
N GLY A 11 -20.61 51.41 10.97
CA GLY A 11 -19.48 50.55 10.75
C GLY A 11 -19.94 49.18 10.18
N MET A 12 -19.59 48.93 8.92
CA MET A 12 -19.87 47.63 8.25
C MET A 12 -18.72 46.68 8.61
N VAL A 13 -18.96 45.74 9.50
CA VAL A 13 -18.03 44.65 9.83
C VAL A 13 -18.14 43.58 8.74
N LEU A 14 -17.15 43.52 7.83
CA LEU A 14 -16.98 42.39 6.93
C LEU A 14 -16.38 41.23 7.72
N LEU A 15 -17.22 40.23 8.01
CA LEU A 15 -16.74 38.89 8.43
C LEU A 15 -16.17 38.18 7.19
N ALA A 16 -14.85 38.14 7.09
CA ALA A 16 -14.17 37.25 6.15
C ALA A 16 -14.32 35.81 6.65
N LEU A 17 -15.22 35.04 6.06
CA LEU A 17 -15.26 33.58 6.21
C LEU A 17 -14.04 33.01 5.50
N SER A 18 -12.98 32.73 6.25
CA SER A 18 -11.86 31.91 5.79
C SER A 18 -12.38 30.48 5.63
N GLY A 19 -12.73 30.11 4.42
CA GLY A 19 -13.03 28.72 4.07
C GLY A 19 -11.77 27.88 4.27
N VAL A 20 -11.72 27.08 5.33
CA VAL A 20 -10.74 26.03 5.46
C VAL A 20 -11.13 24.96 4.45
N GLU A 21 -10.49 24.98 3.29
CA GLU A 21 -10.58 23.85 2.36
C GLU A 21 -9.94 22.65 3.07
N LEU A 22 -10.79 21.73 3.56
CA LEU A 22 -10.35 20.39 3.92
C LEU A 22 -9.87 19.74 2.61
N VAL A 23 -8.58 19.80 2.33
CA VAL A 23 -7.97 18.94 1.34
C VAL A 23 -8.14 17.51 1.87
N ALA A 24 -9.12 16.80 1.34
CA ALA A 24 -9.26 15.38 1.59
C ALA A 24 -7.96 14.71 1.14
N GLN A 25 -7.12 14.35 2.11
CA GLN A 25 -5.91 13.59 1.86
C GLN A 25 -6.35 12.28 1.20
N SER A 26 -6.09 12.14 -0.10
CA SER A 26 -6.43 10.91 -0.83
C SER A 26 -5.70 9.77 -0.14
N THR A 27 -6.46 8.86 0.45
CA THR A 27 -5.89 7.69 1.13
C THR A 27 -5.18 6.85 0.07
N ASP A 28 -3.96 6.40 0.36
CA ASP A 28 -3.22 5.51 -0.54
C ASP A 28 -4.14 4.36 -0.99
N PRO A 29 -4.31 4.10 -2.30
CA PRO A 29 -5.22 3.07 -2.79
C PRO A 29 -4.98 1.68 -2.21
N VAL A 30 -3.74 1.40 -1.75
CA VAL A 30 -3.41 0.12 -1.13
C VAL A 30 -4.07 -0.08 0.24
N VAL A 31 -4.41 1.00 0.95
CA VAL A 31 -4.96 0.93 2.31
C VAL A 31 -6.27 0.16 2.33
N GLY A 32 -6.35 -0.79 3.25
CA GLY A 32 -7.49 -1.68 3.44
C GLY A 32 -7.10 -3.14 3.56
N THR A 33 -8.09 -4.00 3.48
CA THR A 33 -7.94 -5.46 3.55
C THR A 33 -8.19 -6.08 2.18
N TRP A 34 -7.33 -7.01 1.81
CA TRP A 34 -7.28 -7.65 0.51
C TRP A 34 -7.24 -9.15 0.66
N GLU A 35 -8.08 -9.85 -0.07
CA GLU A 35 -8.15 -11.31 -0.10
C GLU A 35 -7.63 -11.85 -1.42
N LEU A 36 -6.76 -12.86 -1.35
CA LEU A 36 -6.21 -13.53 -2.52
C LEU A 36 -7.31 -14.28 -3.30
N ASN A 37 -7.44 -13.94 -4.57
CA ASN A 37 -8.23 -14.73 -5.50
C ASN A 37 -7.34 -15.79 -6.16
N VAL A 38 -7.28 -16.97 -5.58
CA VAL A 38 -6.42 -18.07 -6.04
C VAL A 38 -6.73 -18.46 -7.48
N ALA A 39 -8.02 -18.45 -7.89
CA ALA A 39 -8.44 -18.84 -9.24
C ALA A 39 -7.97 -17.87 -10.34
N LYS A 40 -7.75 -16.59 -9.98
CA LYS A 40 -7.21 -15.56 -10.89
C LYS A 40 -5.70 -15.43 -10.83
N SER A 41 -5.06 -16.11 -9.88
CA SER A 41 -3.62 -16.03 -9.63
C SER A 41 -2.87 -17.16 -10.35
N LYS A 42 -1.57 -16.93 -10.61
CA LYS A 42 -0.67 -17.90 -11.23
C LYS A 42 0.64 -17.95 -10.45
N TYR A 43 1.14 -19.15 -10.20
CA TYR A 43 2.35 -19.40 -9.43
C TYR A 43 3.30 -20.32 -10.19
N SER A 44 4.56 -19.92 -10.25
CA SER A 44 5.61 -20.75 -10.84
C SER A 44 6.93 -20.55 -10.06
N PRO A 45 7.49 -21.60 -9.42
CA PRO A 45 6.90 -22.93 -9.27
C PRO A 45 5.72 -22.93 -8.29
N GLY A 46 4.74 -23.81 -8.53
CA GLY A 46 3.68 -24.05 -7.56
C GLY A 46 4.14 -24.84 -6.32
N PRO A 47 3.22 -25.20 -5.43
CA PRO A 47 1.79 -24.99 -5.49
C PRO A 47 1.37 -23.57 -5.08
N ALA A 48 0.21 -23.13 -5.57
CA ALA A 48 -0.43 -21.89 -5.12
C ALA A 48 -0.80 -21.95 -3.62
N PRO A 49 -0.78 -20.82 -2.89
CA PRO A 49 -1.37 -20.75 -1.56
C PRO A 49 -2.86 -21.14 -1.61
N LYS A 50 -3.35 -21.74 -0.52
CA LYS A 50 -4.78 -22.04 -0.36
C LYS A 50 -5.59 -20.81 -0.04
N SER A 51 -5.00 -19.87 0.72
CA SER A 51 -5.60 -18.57 1.05
C SER A 51 -4.54 -17.60 1.48
N GLU A 52 -4.80 -16.31 1.27
CA GLU A 52 -4.03 -15.22 1.87
C GLU A 52 -4.92 -13.99 2.06
N MET A 53 -4.75 -13.32 3.17
CA MET A 53 -5.35 -12.03 3.45
C MET A 53 -4.25 -11.05 3.83
N ARG A 54 -4.20 -9.91 3.15
CA ARG A 54 -3.26 -8.81 3.42
C ARG A 54 -4.02 -7.59 3.93
N THR A 55 -3.51 -6.96 4.98
CA THR A 55 -4.06 -5.70 5.51
C THR A 55 -2.96 -4.64 5.48
N TYR A 56 -3.31 -3.47 4.92
CA TYR A 56 -2.42 -2.32 4.83
C TYR A 56 -3.04 -1.14 5.58
N VAL A 57 -2.27 -0.50 6.45
CA VAL A 57 -2.70 0.66 7.23
C VAL A 57 -1.62 1.76 7.17
N VAL A 58 -2.07 3.01 7.20
CA VAL A 58 -1.16 4.16 7.28
C VAL A 58 -0.58 4.24 8.70
N ALA A 59 0.71 4.47 8.81
CA ALA A 59 1.44 4.68 10.06
C ALA A 59 2.40 5.87 9.91
N GLY A 60 1.87 7.09 10.06
CA GLY A 60 2.60 8.30 9.75
C GLY A 60 2.86 8.43 8.23
N GLN A 61 4.12 8.46 7.84
CA GLN A 61 4.53 8.46 6.41
C GLN A 61 4.74 7.04 5.85
N ASP A 62 4.65 6.03 6.71
CA ASP A 62 4.86 4.64 6.34
C ASP A 62 3.54 3.92 6.13
N ILE A 63 3.62 2.77 5.47
CA ILE A 63 2.55 1.78 5.35
C ILE A 63 2.97 0.55 6.15
N LYS A 64 2.18 0.21 7.15
CA LYS A 64 2.26 -1.07 7.83
C LYS A 64 1.42 -2.10 7.10
N ALA A 65 2.00 -3.27 6.87
CA ALA A 65 1.30 -4.38 6.23
C ALA A 65 1.46 -5.66 7.03
N THR A 66 0.40 -6.45 7.03
CA THR A 66 0.40 -7.82 7.57
C THR A 66 -0.23 -8.76 6.55
N SER A 67 0.26 -9.98 6.52
CA SER A 67 -0.31 -11.07 5.73
C SER A 67 -0.56 -12.26 6.65
N LYS A 68 -1.67 -12.96 6.43
CA LYS A 68 -2.01 -14.23 7.06
C LYS A 68 -2.65 -15.13 6.02
N GLY A 69 -2.32 -16.41 6.06
CA GLY A 69 -2.88 -17.34 5.09
C GLY A 69 -2.53 -18.78 5.38
N VAL A 70 -2.69 -19.60 4.34
CA VAL A 70 -2.33 -21.01 4.32
C VAL A 70 -1.59 -21.28 3.02
N ASP A 71 -0.37 -21.80 3.11
CA ASP A 71 0.43 -22.14 1.94
C ASP A 71 -0.17 -23.35 1.15
N GLY A 72 0.45 -23.67 0.02
CA GLY A 72 0.01 -24.77 -0.82
C GLY A 72 0.10 -26.15 -0.16
N ALA A 73 0.99 -26.31 0.84
CA ALA A 73 1.13 -27.51 1.64
C ALA A 73 0.11 -27.61 2.79
N GLY A 74 -0.63 -26.53 3.07
CA GLY A 74 -1.62 -26.47 4.15
C GLY A 74 -1.05 -25.94 5.47
N LYS A 75 0.16 -25.40 5.48
CA LYS A 75 0.77 -24.80 6.66
C LYS A 75 0.31 -23.34 6.82
N PRO A 76 -0.08 -22.90 8.03
CA PRO A 76 -0.37 -21.50 8.30
C PRO A 76 0.85 -20.62 8.03
N THR A 77 0.62 -19.46 7.42
CA THR A 77 1.64 -18.44 7.14
C THR A 77 1.25 -17.11 7.77
N ALA A 78 2.25 -16.35 8.19
CA ALA A 78 2.09 -14.98 8.66
C ALA A 78 3.34 -14.18 8.31
N ALA A 79 3.14 -12.96 7.81
CA ALA A 79 4.22 -12.02 7.50
C ALA A 79 3.83 -10.61 7.95
N ALA A 80 4.84 -9.78 8.22
CA ALA A 80 4.65 -8.38 8.56
C ALA A 80 5.81 -7.55 8.01
N TRP A 81 5.50 -6.34 7.57
CA TRP A 81 6.49 -5.36 7.12
C TRP A 81 5.96 -3.93 7.30
N THR A 82 6.90 -3.01 7.39
CA THR A 82 6.62 -1.58 7.40
C THR A 82 7.50 -0.94 6.34
N VAL A 83 6.92 -0.23 5.39
CA VAL A 83 7.61 0.32 4.24
C VAL A 83 7.18 1.75 3.95
N ASN A 84 8.05 2.46 3.24
CA ASN A 84 7.76 3.74 2.61
C ASN A 84 8.08 3.63 1.12
N TYR A 85 7.61 4.58 0.32
CA TYR A 85 7.89 4.62 -1.12
C TYR A 85 9.20 5.33 -1.48
N ASP A 86 10.13 5.43 -0.53
CA ASP A 86 11.41 6.13 -0.66
C ASP A 86 12.54 5.29 -1.29
N GLY A 87 12.23 4.03 -1.65
CA GLY A 87 13.19 3.11 -2.25
C GLY A 87 14.23 2.53 -1.29
N LYS A 88 14.12 2.81 0.01
CA LYS A 88 15.07 2.29 1.01
C LYS A 88 14.66 0.91 1.48
N ASP A 89 15.67 0.06 1.71
CA ASP A 89 15.45 -1.27 2.27
C ASP A 89 14.92 -1.18 3.70
N ARG A 90 13.87 -1.95 3.97
CA ARG A 90 13.25 -2.10 5.29
C ARG A 90 13.16 -3.58 5.64
N PRO A 91 13.35 -3.95 6.90
CA PRO A 91 13.21 -5.34 7.31
C PRO A 91 11.78 -5.85 7.09
N GLN A 92 11.67 -7.10 6.69
CA GLN A 92 10.42 -7.84 6.65
C GLN A 92 10.57 -9.15 7.41
N SER A 93 9.46 -9.67 7.95
CA SER A 93 9.42 -10.94 8.67
C SER A 93 8.39 -11.88 8.07
N GLY A 94 8.59 -13.19 8.28
CA GLY A 94 7.67 -14.23 7.82
C GLY A 94 7.77 -14.57 6.32
N ASN A 95 8.77 -14.06 5.62
CA ASN A 95 9.07 -14.43 4.24
C ASN A 95 10.38 -15.22 4.20
N GLU A 96 10.31 -16.48 3.81
CA GLU A 96 11.51 -17.36 3.73
C GLU A 96 12.43 -16.97 2.57
N ASP A 97 11.92 -16.27 1.56
CA ASP A 97 12.64 -15.89 0.37
C ASP A 97 13.44 -14.60 0.52
N ALA A 98 13.06 -13.72 1.46
CA ALA A 98 13.71 -12.43 1.63
C ALA A 98 13.58 -11.87 3.05
N ASP A 99 14.60 -11.11 3.47
CA ASP A 99 14.67 -10.45 4.78
C ASP A 99 14.50 -8.94 4.73
N ALA A 100 14.53 -8.35 3.53
CA ALA A 100 14.35 -6.92 3.32
C ALA A 100 13.47 -6.63 2.08
N LEU A 101 12.75 -5.53 2.17
CA LEU A 101 11.84 -5.04 1.13
C LEU A 101 12.04 -3.54 0.94
N SER A 102 12.11 -3.07 -0.31
CA SER A 102 12.03 -1.67 -0.67
C SER A 102 10.91 -1.43 -1.68
N LEU A 103 10.24 -0.29 -1.57
CA LEU A 103 9.18 0.13 -2.48
C LEU A 103 9.53 1.46 -3.14
N LYS A 104 9.18 1.59 -4.43
CA LYS A 104 9.26 2.83 -5.18
C LYS A 104 7.93 3.09 -5.87
N ARG A 105 7.34 4.26 -5.63
CA ARG A 105 6.12 4.66 -6.33
C ARG A 105 6.43 5.05 -7.77
N VAL A 106 5.72 4.44 -8.70
CA VAL A 106 5.78 4.79 -10.13
C VAL A 106 4.70 5.83 -10.46
N ASP A 107 3.47 5.57 -10.00
CA ASP A 107 2.32 6.48 -10.11
C ASP A 107 1.35 6.25 -8.95
N ALA A 108 0.17 6.87 -9.00
CA ALA A 108 -0.83 6.77 -7.92
C ALA A 108 -1.31 5.33 -7.65
N PHE A 109 -1.24 4.44 -8.65
CA PHE A 109 -1.77 3.08 -8.58
C PHE A 109 -0.70 2.00 -8.76
N THR A 110 0.52 2.39 -9.13
CA THR A 110 1.62 1.47 -9.46
C THR A 110 2.81 1.67 -8.53
N THR A 111 3.31 0.58 -7.99
CA THR A 111 4.50 0.55 -7.14
C THR A 111 5.42 -0.57 -7.61
N GLU A 112 6.69 -0.27 -7.79
CA GLU A 112 7.76 -1.26 -7.95
C GLU A 112 8.27 -1.68 -6.57
N PHE A 113 8.69 -2.94 -6.45
CA PHE A 113 9.33 -3.43 -5.24
C PHE A 113 10.54 -4.28 -5.56
N THR A 114 11.47 -4.28 -4.60
CA THR A 114 12.65 -5.14 -4.62
C THR A 114 12.75 -5.82 -3.27
N GLN A 115 12.96 -7.13 -3.29
CA GLN A 115 13.22 -7.92 -2.10
C GLN A 115 14.66 -8.44 -2.12
N LYS A 116 15.29 -8.38 -0.97
CA LYS A 116 16.66 -8.81 -0.78
C LYS A 116 16.78 -9.90 0.28
N ARG A 117 17.77 -10.74 0.10
CA ARG A 117 18.23 -11.69 1.12
C ARG A 117 19.71 -11.47 1.34
N ALA A 118 20.11 -11.23 2.60
CA ALA A 118 21.51 -10.92 2.95
C ALA A 118 22.12 -9.82 2.06
N GLY A 119 21.35 -8.76 1.79
CA GLY A 119 21.75 -7.61 0.96
C GLY A 119 21.74 -7.85 -0.55
N ARG A 120 21.46 -9.06 -1.04
CA ARG A 120 21.39 -9.38 -2.47
C ARG A 120 19.95 -9.35 -2.97
N VAL A 121 19.71 -8.73 -4.12
CA VAL A 121 18.41 -8.77 -4.78
C VAL A 121 18.10 -10.21 -5.17
N VAL A 122 16.96 -10.72 -4.71
CA VAL A 122 16.47 -12.06 -5.03
C VAL A 122 15.15 -12.02 -5.76
N ILE A 123 14.31 -11.00 -5.50
CA ILE A 123 12.97 -10.85 -6.10
C ILE A 123 12.76 -9.39 -6.48
N THR A 124 12.14 -9.18 -7.63
CA THR A 124 11.62 -7.87 -8.06
C THR A 124 10.19 -8.03 -8.53
N GLY A 125 9.42 -6.95 -8.51
CA GLY A 125 8.07 -7.01 -9.02
C GLY A 125 7.37 -5.66 -9.03
N THR A 126 6.10 -5.71 -9.45
CA THR A 126 5.21 -4.55 -9.47
C THR A 126 3.92 -4.90 -8.74
N ARG A 127 3.38 -3.92 -8.03
CA ARG A 127 2.03 -3.95 -7.49
C ARG A 127 1.22 -2.88 -8.20
N THR A 128 0.10 -3.27 -8.80
CA THR A 128 -0.86 -2.34 -9.41
C THR A 128 -2.21 -2.45 -8.73
N ILE A 129 -2.89 -1.32 -8.57
CA ILE A 129 -4.26 -1.27 -8.04
C ILE A 129 -5.16 -0.73 -9.15
N SER A 130 -6.29 -1.38 -9.39
CA SER A 130 -7.27 -0.92 -10.36
C SER A 130 -7.79 0.48 -10.00
N ARG A 131 -8.19 1.26 -11.01
CA ARG A 131 -8.65 2.66 -10.80
C ARG A 131 -9.87 2.77 -9.89
N ASP A 132 -10.70 1.74 -9.83
CA ASP A 132 -11.84 1.63 -8.91
C ASP A 132 -11.44 1.20 -7.48
N GLY A 133 -10.15 0.92 -7.26
CA GLY A 133 -9.59 0.53 -5.97
C GLY A 133 -9.99 -0.87 -5.50
N LYS A 134 -10.53 -1.73 -6.36
CA LYS A 134 -11.11 -3.03 -5.96
C LYS A 134 -10.20 -4.24 -6.20
N VAL A 135 -9.26 -4.13 -7.14
CA VAL A 135 -8.37 -5.22 -7.52
C VAL A 135 -6.92 -4.78 -7.36
N MET A 136 -6.12 -5.59 -6.69
CA MET A 136 -4.68 -5.44 -6.59
C MET A 136 -4.02 -6.62 -7.31
N THR A 137 -3.14 -6.33 -8.25
CA THR A 137 -2.33 -7.34 -8.95
C THR A 137 -0.88 -7.16 -8.57
N ILE A 138 -0.23 -8.24 -8.15
CA ILE A 138 1.19 -8.27 -7.83
C ILE A 138 1.86 -9.23 -8.80
N THR A 139 2.82 -8.72 -9.58
CA THR A 139 3.65 -9.52 -10.47
C THR A 139 5.03 -9.63 -9.86
N THR A 140 5.53 -10.84 -9.72
CA THR A 140 6.80 -11.14 -9.06
C THR A 140 7.70 -11.96 -9.97
N LYS A 141 8.99 -11.65 -9.98
CA LYS A 141 10.03 -12.44 -10.65
C LYS A 141 11.28 -12.50 -9.80
N GLY A 142 11.97 -13.60 -9.83
CA GLY A 142 13.22 -13.74 -9.08
C GLY A 142 13.63 -15.18 -8.83
N THR A 143 14.24 -15.39 -7.67
CA THR A 143 14.70 -16.71 -7.22
C THR A 143 14.29 -16.91 -5.77
N ASN A 144 13.63 -18.03 -5.48
CA ASN A 144 13.22 -18.38 -4.12
C ASN A 144 14.39 -18.90 -3.26
N ALA A 145 14.13 -19.17 -1.98
CA ALA A 145 15.12 -19.68 -1.03
C ALA A 145 15.77 -21.00 -1.45
N ARG A 146 15.11 -21.76 -2.30
CA ARG A 146 15.59 -23.07 -2.82
C ARG A 146 16.40 -22.94 -4.11
N GLY A 147 16.67 -21.69 -4.58
CA GLY A 147 17.39 -21.43 -5.82
C GLY A 147 16.55 -21.66 -7.09
N GLN A 148 15.25 -21.80 -6.98
CA GLN A 148 14.35 -22.02 -8.13
C GLN A 148 13.87 -20.65 -8.69
N ALA A 149 13.79 -20.55 -10.01
CA ALA A 149 13.20 -19.38 -10.66
C ALA A 149 11.73 -19.22 -10.24
N LEU A 150 11.36 -18.01 -9.88
CA LEU A 150 10.03 -17.64 -9.41
C LEU A 150 9.41 -16.66 -10.40
N SER A 151 8.16 -16.90 -10.76
CA SER A 151 7.37 -16.03 -11.62
C SER A 151 5.90 -16.15 -11.25
N ASP A 152 5.40 -15.18 -10.47
CA ASP A 152 4.04 -15.22 -9.95
C ASP A 152 3.24 -14.02 -10.41
N VAL A 153 1.93 -14.22 -10.55
CA VAL A 153 0.93 -13.18 -10.70
C VAL A 153 -0.14 -13.44 -9.64
N GLU A 154 -0.18 -12.60 -8.64
CA GLU A 154 -1.14 -12.67 -7.54
C GLU A 154 -2.24 -11.64 -7.76
N VAL A 155 -3.50 -12.06 -7.68
CA VAL A 155 -4.66 -11.18 -7.79
C VAL A 155 -5.39 -11.16 -6.46
N PHE A 156 -5.54 -9.98 -5.88
CA PHE A 156 -6.28 -9.75 -4.64
C PHE A 156 -7.50 -8.90 -4.91
N GLU A 157 -8.58 -9.17 -4.18
CA GLU A 157 -9.81 -8.39 -4.20
C GLU A 157 -10.00 -7.68 -2.86
N LYS A 158 -10.43 -6.41 -2.91
CA LYS A 158 -10.64 -5.59 -1.70
C LYS A 158 -11.89 -6.04 -0.97
N ARG A 159 -11.79 -6.14 0.36
CA ARG A 159 -12.88 -6.47 1.27
C ARG A 159 -13.47 -5.21 1.90
#